data_f6ed6948e17e924415325ea58f9b31ca
#
_entry.id   f6ed6948e17e924415325ea58f9b31ca
#
_cell.length_a   1.000
_cell.length_b   1.000
_cell.length_c   1.000
_cell.angle_alpha   90.00
_cell.angle_beta   90.00
_cell.angle_gamma   90.00
#
_symmetry.space_group_name_H-M   'P 1'
#
loop_
_entity.id
_entity.type
_entity.pdbx_description
1 polymer ?
#
loop_
_entity_poly.entity_id
_entity_poly.type
_entity_poly.pdbx_seq_one_letter_code
_entity_poly.pdbx_strand_id
1 'polypeptide(L)'
;MAGTAERMASNQKQVAISEFFEKNKHFLGFDSLTRSLITAVKEAVDNSLDACEEARILPDIRVKITKIDDKKNIVELQTEDNGPGIPKRSIEKVFGQLLFGSRFHAIRQSRGQQGIGITGVVMYSQLTTGRKTHVRSKIATETSAAIVDIGLDTRKNKATKTNEGRELWELPNGEMKEHGLEITCRTVSYTHLRA
;
A
#
# COMPACT_ATOMS: atom_id res chain seq x y z
N MET A 1 -4.83 11.63 -44.57
CA MET A 1 -5.73 11.90 -43.42
C MET A 1 -5.53 10.80 -42.42
N ALA A 2 -5.06 11.12 -41.23
CA ALA A 2 -4.97 10.14 -40.15
C ALA A 2 -6.38 9.61 -39.85
N GLY A 3 -6.51 8.29 -39.73
CA GLY A 3 -7.78 7.64 -39.48
C GLY A 3 -8.39 8.02 -38.14
N THR A 4 -9.68 7.83 -37.94
CA THR A 4 -10.39 8.13 -36.70
C THR A 4 -9.77 7.38 -35.51
N ALA A 5 -9.29 6.15 -35.72
CA ALA A 5 -8.60 5.35 -34.73
C ALA A 5 -7.25 5.96 -34.27
N GLU A 6 -6.47 6.52 -35.19
CA GLU A 6 -5.20 7.20 -34.88
C GLU A 6 -5.43 8.50 -34.13
N ARG A 7 -6.49 9.26 -34.43
CA ARG A 7 -6.90 10.43 -33.66
C ARG A 7 -7.40 10.05 -32.25
N MET A 8 -8.12 8.97 -32.12
CA MET A 8 -8.56 8.46 -30.80
C MET A 8 -7.38 7.97 -29.96
N ALA A 9 -6.41 7.29 -30.57
CA ALA A 9 -5.18 6.86 -29.92
C ALA A 9 -4.29 8.05 -29.50
N SER A 10 -4.17 9.08 -30.35
CA SER A 10 -3.39 10.29 -30.00
C SER A 10 -4.03 11.15 -28.90
N ASN A 11 -5.35 11.02 -28.71
CA ASN A 11 -6.09 11.69 -27.62
C ASN A 11 -6.08 10.94 -26.30
N GLN A 12 -5.56 9.71 -26.25
CA GLN A 12 -5.33 8.98 -25.00
C GLN A 12 -4.12 9.60 -24.29
N LYS A 13 -4.35 10.70 -23.57
CA LYS A 13 -3.37 11.23 -22.61
C LYS A 13 -3.20 10.23 -21.48
N GLN A 14 -1.99 9.71 -21.36
CA GLN A 14 -1.60 8.99 -20.16
C GLN A 14 -1.56 10.01 -19.00
N VAL A 15 -2.60 10.01 -18.19
CA VAL A 15 -2.68 10.89 -17.01
C VAL A 15 -1.63 10.43 -16.02
N ALA A 16 -0.79 11.36 -15.54
CA ALA A 16 0.17 11.03 -14.49
C ALA A 16 -0.56 10.54 -13.24
N ILE A 17 0.01 9.53 -12.57
CA ILE A 17 -0.60 8.95 -11.35
C ILE A 17 -0.88 10.04 -10.31
N SER A 18 0.04 11.01 -10.16
CA SER A 18 -0.15 12.15 -9.25
C SER A 18 -1.33 13.03 -9.64
N GLU A 19 -1.52 13.31 -10.92
CA GLU A 19 -2.65 14.09 -11.41
C GLU A 19 -3.97 13.35 -11.21
N PHE A 20 -3.97 12.05 -11.46
CA PHE A 20 -5.13 11.19 -11.16
C PHE A 20 -5.46 11.23 -9.66
N PHE A 21 -4.46 11.07 -8.79
CA PHE A 21 -4.65 11.11 -7.35
C PHE A 21 -5.18 12.46 -6.88
N GLU A 22 -4.57 13.58 -7.32
CA GLU A 22 -5.01 14.93 -6.94
C GLU A 22 -6.45 15.21 -7.38
N LYS A 23 -6.84 14.79 -8.58
CA LYS A 23 -8.21 14.95 -9.07
C LYS A 23 -9.23 14.06 -8.36
N ASN A 24 -8.78 12.91 -7.83
CA ASN A 24 -9.68 11.91 -7.27
C ASN A 24 -9.52 11.70 -5.75
N LYS A 25 -8.64 12.46 -5.07
CA LYS A 25 -8.37 12.30 -3.63
C LYS A 25 -9.62 12.32 -2.77
N HIS A 26 -10.64 13.08 -3.15
CA HIS A 26 -11.92 13.12 -2.47
C HIS A 26 -12.65 11.78 -2.53
N PHE A 27 -12.74 11.17 -3.70
CA PHE A 27 -13.34 9.85 -3.88
C PHE A 27 -12.51 8.74 -3.24
N LEU A 28 -11.20 8.91 -3.18
CA LEU A 28 -10.27 7.96 -2.58
C LEU A 28 -10.21 8.07 -1.05
N GLY A 29 -10.88 9.07 -0.45
CA GLY A 29 -10.90 9.28 0.98
C GLY A 29 -9.65 9.97 1.55
N PHE A 30 -8.86 10.63 0.69
CA PHE A 30 -7.65 11.39 1.08
C PHE A 30 -7.85 12.91 1.00
N ASP A 31 -9.07 13.37 1.17
CA ASP A 31 -9.49 14.76 1.08
C ASP A 31 -9.26 15.56 2.37
N SER A 32 -9.18 14.89 3.50
CA SER A 32 -8.86 15.52 4.80
C SER A 32 -7.84 14.67 5.56
N LEU A 33 -7.07 15.32 6.43
CA LEU A 33 -5.98 14.65 7.16
C LEU A 33 -6.48 13.54 8.09
N THR A 34 -7.61 13.75 8.77
CA THR A 34 -8.21 12.73 9.64
C THR A 34 -8.76 11.57 8.81
N ARG A 35 -9.48 11.87 7.74
CA ARG A 35 -10.06 10.86 6.86
C ARG A 35 -8.99 10.03 6.15
N SER A 36 -7.88 10.69 5.76
CA SER A 36 -6.75 10.02 5.10
C SER A 36 -6.13 8.93 5.98
N LEU A 37 -5.97 9.19 7.30
CA LEU A 37 -5.46 8.16 8.21
C LEU A 37 -6.44 7.00 8.35
N ILE A 38 -7.73 7.29 8.52
CA ILE A 38 -8.78 6.26 8.60
C ILE A 38 -8.80 5.42 7.31
N THR A 39 -8.73 6.08 6.15
CA THR A 39 -8.66 5.40 4.86
C THR A 39 -7.41 4.52 4.76
N ALA A 40 -6.24 5.02 5.15
CA ALA A 40 -5.00 4.26 5.11
C ALA A 40 -5.08 3.00 5.99
N VAL A 41 -5.61 3.12 7.21
CA VAL A 41 -5.84 1.96 8.10
C VAL A 41 -6.81 0.98 7.46
N LYS A 42 -7.95 1.48 6.98
CA LYS A 42 -8.99 0.65 6.34
C LYS A 42 -8.43 -0.13 5.16
N GLU A 43 -7.75 0.52 4.23
CA GLU A 43 -7.19 -0.13 3.05
C GLU A 43 -6.13 -1.17 3.39
N ALA A 44 -5.28 -0.91 4.39
CA ALA A 44 -4.29 -1.88 4.84
C ALA A 44 -4.96 -3.10 5.48
N VAL A 45 -5.90 -2.89 6.40
CA VAL A 45 -6.62 -3.97 7.10
C VAL A 45 -7.47 -4.78 6.15
N ASP A 46 -8.23 -4.14 5.25
CA ASP A 46 -9.06 -4.83 4.27
C ASP A 46 -8.22 -5.74 3.35
N ASN A 47 -7.05 -5.27 2.91
CA ASN A 47 -6.14 -6.09 2.11
C ASN A 47 -5.59 -7.28 2.89
N SER A 48 -5.24 -7.09 4.17
CA SER A 48 -4.77 -8.17 5.04
C SER A 48 -5.86 -9.22 5.28
N LEU A 49 -7.10 -8.77 5.54
CA LEU A 49 -8.26 -9.67 5.70
C LEU A 49 -8.53 -10.47 4.42
N ASP A 50 -8.56 -9.79 3.28
CA ASP A 50 -8.80 -10.43 1.99
C ASP A 50 -7.71 -11.45 1.65
N ALA A 51 -6.43 -11.15 1.94
CA ALA A 51 -5.32 -12.05 1.72
C ALA A 51 -5.39 -13.30 2.61
N CYS A 52 -5.73 -13.12 3.90
CA CYS A 52 -5.92 -14.23 4.83
C CYS A 52 -7.11 -15.10 4.43
N GLU A 53 -8.24 -14.49 4.05
CA GLU A 53 -9.44 -15.20 3.62
C GLU A 53 -9.18 -16.02 2.35
N GLU A 54 -8.50 -15.44 1.36
CA GLU A 54 -8.14 -16.13 0.12
C GLU A 54 -7.20 -17.33 0.39
N ALA A 55 -6.25 -17.16 1.32
CA ALA A 55 -5.33 -18.21 1.74
C ALA A 55 -5.93 -19.19 2.75
N ARG A 56 -7.17 -18.98 3.22
CA ARG A 56 -7.83 -19.77 4.28
C ARG A 56 -7.05 -19.77 5.59
N ILE A 57 -6.44 -18.65 5.92
CA ILE A 57 -5.71 -18.42 7.17
C ILE A 57 -6.62 -17.63 8.10
N LEU A 58 -6.73 -18.04 9.38
CA LEU A 58 -7.41 -17.23 10.38
C LEU A 58 -6.61 -15.95 10.63
N PRO A 59 -7.19 -14.75 10.38
CA PRO A 59 -6.42 -13.52 10.41
C PRO A 59 -5.98 -13.12 11.83
N ASP A 60 -4.69 -12.83 12.00
CA ASP A 60 -4.11 -12.08 13.11
C ASP A 60 -3.50 -10.80 12.51
N ILE A 61 -4.16 -9.67 12.77
CA ILE A 61 -3.79 -8.37 12.19
C ILE A 61 -3.50 -7.39 13.32
N ARG A 62 -2.31 -6.79 13.28
CA ARG A 62 -1.88 -5.78 14.24
C ARG A 62 -1.77 -4.44 13.55
N VAL A 63 -2.37 -3.42 14.14
CA VAL A 63 -2.29 -2.03 13.69
C VAL A 63 -1.66 -1.20 14.79
N LYS A 64 -0.59 -0.49 14.45
CA LYS A 64 0.08 0.43 15.36
C LYS A 64 0.13 1.80 14.71
N ILE A 65 -0.33 2.82 15.44
CA ILE A 65 -0.25 4.22 15.04
C ILE A 65 0.61 4.94 16.05
N THR A 66 1.70 5.52 15.58
CA THR A 66 2.67 6.22 16.43
C THR A 66 2.81 7.66 15.95
N LYS A 67 2.72 8.60 16.88
CA LYS A 67 2.97 10.01 16.59
C LYS A 67 4.48 10.24 16.50
N ILE A 68 4.94 10.75 15.35
CA ILE A 68 6.37 10.94 15.07
C ILE A 68 6.78 12.41 15.24
N ASP A 69 5.94 13.34 14.79
CA ASP A 69 6.23 14.78 14.87
C ASP A 69 4.94 15.55 15.18
N ASP A 70 4.88 16.11 16.36
CA ASP A 70 3.72 16.90 16.84
C ASP A 70 3.53 18.20 16.04
N LYS A 71 4.62 18.85 15.70
CA LYS A 71 4.57 20.16 15.01
C LYS A 71 4.10 20.01 13.56
N LYS A 72 4.50 18.90 12.92
CA LYS A 72 4.11 18.60 11.54
C LYS A 72 2.93 17.67 11.42
N ASN A 73 2.35 17.25 12.57
CA ASN A 73 1.27 16.25 12.61
C ASN A 73 1.59 14.96 11.84
N ILE A 74 2.85 14.53 11.88
CA ILE A 74 3.28 13.28 11.23
C ILE A 74 3.00 12.10 12.14
N VAL A 75 2.28 11.14 11.62
CA VAL A 75 2.02 9.84 12.24
C VAL A 75 2.64 8.74 11.39
N GLU A 76 3.07 7.68 12.04
CA GLU A 76 3.51 6.43 11.41
C GLU A 76 2.42 5.38 11.64
N LEU A 77 1.96 4.81 10.56
CA LEU A 77 1.04 3.68 10.52
C LEU A 77 1.85 2.43 10.19
N GLN A 78 1.79 1.45 11.06
CA GLN A 78 2.33 0.11 10.86
C GLN A 78 1.17 -0.89 10.90
N THR A 79 1.08 -1.72 9.90
CA THR A 79 0.11 -2.82 9.82
C THR A 79 0.87 -4.10 9.57
N GLU A 80 0.67 -5.10 10.41
CA GLU A 80 1.28 -6.43 10.30
C GLU A 80 0.17 -7.48 10.26
N ASP A 81 0.31 -8.48 9.40
CA ASP A 81 -0.60 -9.63 9.32
C ASP A 81 0.16 -10.96 9.30
N ASN A 82 -0.61 -12.04 9.48
CA ASN A 82 -0.16 -13.42 9.33
C ASN A 82 -0.63 -14.04 8.02
N GLY A 83 -0.96 -13.24 7.02
CA GLY A 83 -1.39 -13.71 5.71
C GLY A 83 -0.27 -14.43 4.94
N PRO A 84 -0.51 -14.85 3.70
CA PRO A 84 0.43 -15.68 2.94
C PRO A 84 1.73 -14.95 2.56
N GLY A 85 1.80 -13.65 2.78
CA GLY A 85 2.88 -12.80 2.31
C GLY A 85 2.83 -12.55 0.80
N ILE A 86 3.78 -11.76 0.32
CA ILE A 86 3.92 -11.38 -1.10
C ILE A 86 5.32 -11.75 -1.57
N PRO A 87 5.47 -12.54 -2.63
CA PRO A 87 6.79 -12.83 -3.21
C PRO A 87 7.53 -11.55 -3.57
N LYS A 88 8.84 -11.45 -3.27
CA LYS A 88 9.66 -10.24 -3.51
C LYS A 88 9.45 -9.62 -4.89
N ARG A 89 9.38 -10.46 -5.94
CA ARG A 89 9.17 -10.03 -7.34
C ARG A 89 7.83 -9.35 -7.60
N SER A 90 6.84 -9.56 -6.72
CA SER A 90 5.47 -9.05 -6.86
C SER A 90 5.21 -7.79 -6.04
N ILE A 91 6.05 -7.48 -5.04
CA ILE A 91 5.85 -6.34 -4.13
C ILE A 91 5.73 -5.03 -4.92
N GLU A 92 6.63 -4.79 -5.87
CA GLU A 92 6.59 -3.58 -6.71
C GLU A 92 5.27 -3.41 -7.46
N LYS A 93 4.74 -4.49 -7.98
CA LYS A 93 3.47 -4.47 -8.74
C LYS A 93 2.29 -4.20 -7.81
N VAL A 94 2.25 -4.85 -6.66
CA VAL A 94 1.14 -4.72 -5.69
C VAL A 94 1.06 -3.31 -5.12
N PHE A 95 2.19 -2.69 -4.77
CA PHE A 95 2.21 -1.40 -4.10
C PHE A 95 2.43 -0.21 -5.03
N GLY A 96 2.98 -0.44 -6.20
CA GLY A 96 3.44 0.61 -7.10
C GLY A 96 2.69 0.72 -8.42
N GLN A 97 1.69 -0.12 -8.68
CA GLN A 97 0.88 -0.04 -9.89
C GLN A 97 -0.59 0.16 -9.54
N LEU A 98 -1.18 1.22 -10.10
CA LEU A 98 -2.62 1.41 -10.03
C LEU A 98 -3.33 0.28 -10.78
N LEU A 99 -4.45 -0.18 -10.22
CA LEU A 99 -5.28 -1.22 -10.81
C LEU A 99 -4.59 -2.59 -10.96
N PHE A 100 -3.49 -2.82 -10.22
CA PHE A 100 -2.88 -4.14 -10.19
C PHE A 100 -3.62 -5.04 -9.19
N GLY A 101 -4.18 -6.13 -9.70
CA GLY A 101 -4.81 -7.16 -8.88
C GLY A 101 -5.62 -8.11 -9.75
N SER A 102 -5.55 -9.40 -9.46
CA SER A 102 -6.30 -10.47 -10.14
C SER A 102 -7.83 -10.39 -9.94
N ARG A 103 -8.30 -9.42 -9.16
CA ARG A 103 -9.69 -9.36 -8.67
C ARG A 103 -10.69 -8.75 -9.64
N PHE A 104 -10.26 -8.16 -10.75
CA PHE A 104 -11.17 -7.65 -11.79
C PHE A 104 -12.02 -8.74 -12.46
N HIS A 105 -11.62 -10.00 -12.35
CA HIS A 105 -12.34 -11.14 -12.92
C HIS A 105 -12.99 -12.05 -11.87
N ALA A 106 -12.83 -11.75 -10.57
CA ALA A 106 -13.42 -12.56 -9.52
C ALA A 106 -14.86 -12.08 -9.24
N ILE A 107 -15.83 -12.97 -9.36
CA ILE A 107 -17.25 -12.77 -9.01
C ILE A 107 -17.42 -12.61 -7.48
N ARG A 108 -16.36 -12.56 -6.70
CA ARG A 108 -16.39 -12.37 -5.25
C ARG A 108 -16.33 -10.88 -4.91
N GLN A 109 -17.22 -10.47 -4.03
CA GLN A 109 -17.21 -9.15 -3.41
C GLN A 109 -15.97 -9.06 -2.50
N SER A 110 -14.91 -8.36 -2.96
CA SER A 110 -13.76 -8.04 -2.12
C SER A 110 -14.01 -6.73 -1.37
N ARG A 111 -13.43 -6.57 -0.19
CA ARG A 111 -13.54 -5.35 0.61
C ARG A 111 -12.92 -4.15 -0.10
N GLY A 112 -11.86 -4.38 -0.88
CA GLY A 112 -11.18 -3.37 -1.70
C GLY A 112 -11.81 -3.23 -3.10
N GLN A 113 -12.84 -2.41 -3.24
CA GLN A 113 -13.62 -2.29 -4.50
C GLN A 113 -12.89 -1.64 -5.68
N GLN A 114 -11.81 -0.88 -5.45
CA GLN A 114 -11.24 0.00 -6.49
C GLN A 114 -9.87 -0.41 -7.03
N GLY A 115 -9.17 -1.38 -6.43
CA GLY A 115 -7.84 -1.80 -6.86
C GLY A 115 -6.73 -0.72 -6.79
N ILE A 116 -7.01 0.38 -6.10
CA ILE A 116 -6.12 1.54 -5.94
C ILE A 116 -5.79 1.83 -4.47
N GLY A 117 -6.48 1.18 -3.52
CA GLY A 117 -6.43 1.53 -2.11
C GLY A 117 -5.01 1.59 -1.55
N ILE A 118 -4.27 0.49 -1.59
CA ILE A 118 -2.92 0.46 -1.02
C ILE A 118 -1.92 1.31 -1.82
N THR A 119 -2.04 1.37 -3.14
CA THR A 119 -1.22 2.28 -3.96
C THR A 119 -1.53 3.74 -3.63
N GLY A 120 -2.79 4.07 -3.34
CA GLY A 120 -3.22 5.38 -2.83
C GLY A 120 -2.56 5.72 -1.50
N VAL A 121 -2.46 4.76 -0.57
CA VAL A 121 -1.74 4.93 0.71
C VAL A 121 -0.26 5.24 0.48
N VAL A 122 0.43 4.46 -0.38
CA VAL A 122 1.83 4.68 -0.74
C VAL A 122 2.03 6.09 -1.32
N MET A 123 1.15 6.48 -2.24
CA MET A 123 1.21 7.80 -2.87
C MET A 123 0.95 8.93 -1.88
N TYR A 124 -0.10 8.81 -1.05
CA TYR A 124 -0.42 9.82 -0.05
C TYR A 124 0.72 9.99 0.96
N SER A 125 1.31 8.89 1.44
CA SER A 125 2.49 8.88 2.28
C SER A 125 3.64 9.69 1.64
N GLN A 126 3.96 9.39 0.39
CA GLN A 126 5.05 10.05 -0.32
C GLN A 126 4.76 11.52 -0.61
N LEU A 127 3.55 11.88 -1.03
CA LEU A 127 3.19 13.26 -1.35
C LEU A 127 3.18 14.16 -0.10
N THR A 128 2.76 13.62 1.05
CA THR A 128 2.61 14.40 2.28
C THR A 128 3.88 14.48 3.12
N THR A 129 4.70 13.43 3.10
CA THR A 129 5.89 13.33 3.95
C THR A 129 7.22 13.23 3.19
N GLY A 130 7.17 13.01 1.88
CA GLY A 130 8.36 12.71 1.06
C GLY A 130 8.97 11.34 1.33
N ARG A 131 8.36 10.52 2.18
CA ARG A 131 8.89 9.21 2.59
C ARG A 131 8.27 8.09 1.77
N LYS A 132 9.07 7.08 1.49
CA LYS A 132 8.62 5.82 0.89
C LYS A 132 7.95 4.94 1.95
N THR A 133 7.09 4.06 1.50
CA THR A 133 6.46 3.03 2.34
C THR A 133 7.42 1.85 2.48
N HIS A 134 7.72 1.47 3.70
CA HIS A 134 8.50 0.26 4.00
C HIS A 134 7.59 -0.96 3.95
N VAL A 135 8.03 -1.99 3.24
CA VAL A 135 7.34 -3.27 3.11
C VAL A 135 8.28 -4.38 3.54
N ARG A 136 7.83 -5.21 4.49
CA ARG A 136 8.47 -6.46 4.90
C ARG A 136 7.50 -7.59 4.62
N SER A 137 7.92 -8.57 3.85
CA SER A 137 7.08 -9.68 3.44
C SER A 137 7.81 -11.00 3.48
N LYS A 138 7.18 -12.00 4.06
CA LYS A 138 7.68 -13.38 4.11
C LYS A 138 6.63 -14.34 3.59
N ILE A 139 7.04 -15.20 2.69
CA ILE A 139 6.22 -16.33 2.23
C ILE A 139 6.72 -17.63 2.88
N ALA A 140 5.83 -18.60 3.05
CA ALA A 140 6.14 -19.85 3.77
C ALA A 140 7.32 -20.65 3.19
N THR A 141 7.58 -20.51 1.89
CA THR A 141 8.68 -21.21 1.20
C THR A 141 10.05 -20.57 1.35
N GLU A 142 10.13 -19.39 2.00
CA GLU A 142 11.38 -18.64 2.20
C GLU A 142 11.79 -18.62 3.68
N THR A 143 13.10 -18.67 3.95
CA THR A 143 13.63 -18.63 5.33
C THR A 143 13.73 -17.22 5.90
N SER A 144 13.77 -16.20 5.03
CA SER A 144 13.91 -14.78 5.41
C SER A 144 12.85 -13.93 4.72
N ALA A 145 12.46 -12.84 5.38
CA ALA A 145 11.57 -11.85 4.81
C ALA A 145 12.30 -11.01 3.75
N ALA A 146 11.60 -10.67 2.68
CA ALA A 146 12.01 -9.62 1.76
C ALA A 146 11.68 -8.25 2.37
N ILE A 147 12.60 -7.31 2.30
CA ILE A 147 12.39 -5.92 2.68
C ILE A 147 12.59 -5.02 1.47
N VAL A 148 11.79 -3.96 1.38
CA VAL A 148 11.91 -2.96 0.30
C VAL A 148 11.18 -1.68 0.68
N ASP A 149 11.75 -0.53 0.34
CA ASP A 149 11.06 0.76 0.41
C ASP A 149 10.47 1.11 -0.95
N ILE A 150 9.15 1.20 -1.00
CA ILE A 150 8.38 1.48 -2.22
C ILE A 150 7.92 2.93 -2.23
N GLY A 151 8.15 3.59 -3.35
CA GLY A 151 7.59 4.87 -3.70
C GLY A 151 7.14 4.91 -5.16
N LEU A 152 6.71 6.07 -5.63
CA LEU A 152 6.21 6.27 -6.98
C LEU A 152 6.98 7.40 -7.67
N ASP A 153 7.50 7.15 -8.86
CA ASP A 153 7.91 8.21 -9.78
C ASP A 153 6.65 8.72 -10.49
N THR A 154 6.13 9.82 -10.00
CA THR A 154 4.89 10.41 -10.49
C THR A 154 4.98 10.93 -11.92
N ARG A 155 6.21 11.19 -12.42
CA ARG A 155 6.43 11.64 -13.80
C ARG A 155 6.45 10.47 -14.78
N LYS A 156 7.03 9.34 -14.35
CA LYS A 156 7.19 8.16 -15.19
C LYS A 156 6.09 7.12 -15.01
N ASN A 157 5.14 7.35 -14.08
CA ASN A 157 4.10 6.38 -13.69
C ASN A 157 4.68 5.00 -13.34
N LYS A 158 5.80 5.00 -12.61
CA LYS A 158 6.50 3.75 -12.24
C LYS A 158 6.75 3.71 -10.74
N ALA A 159 6.69 2.51 -10.20
CA ALA A 159 7.20 2.27 -8.85
C ALA A 159 8.70 2.55 -8.79
N THR A 160 9.14 3.04 -7.65
CA THR A 160 10.56 3.20 -7.32
C THR A 160 10.87 2.38 -6.09
N LYS A 161 12.00 1.69 -6.10
CA LYS A 161 12.45 0.84 -5.01
C LYS A 161 13.79 1.33 -4.46
N THR A 162 13.94 1.22 -3.15
CA THR A 162 15.22 1.38 -2.44
C THR A 162 15.26 0.44 -1.25
N ASN A 163 16.42 0.33 -0.59
CA ASN A 163 16.62 -0.52 0.58
C ASN A 163 16.13 -1.97 0.36
N GLU A 164 16.38 -2.49 -0.85
CA GLU A 164 16.03 -3.88 -1.15
C GLU A 164 16.97 -4.83 -0.43
N GLY A 165 16.40 -5.75 0.35
CA GLY A 165 17.18 -6.71 1.11
C GLY A 165 16.38 -7.94 1.52
N ARG A 166 16.96 -8.66 2.46
CA ARG A 166 16.33 -9.75 3.20
C ARG A 166 16.76 -9.69 4.66
N GLU A 167 15.86 -10.05 5.55
CA GLU A 167 16.14 -10.12 6.98
C GLU A 167 15.40 -11.29 7.63
N LEU A 168 15.90 -11.74 8.76
CA LEU A 168 15.16 -12.67 9.60
C LEU A 168 14.00 -11.93 10.26
N TRP A 169 12.84 -12.58 10.33
CA TRP A 169 11.67 -12.01 10.98
C TRP A 169 11.33 -12.85 12.22
N GLU A 170 11.88 -12.42 13.31
CA GLU A 170 11.66 -13.02 14.64
C GLU A 170 10.49 -12.35 15.34
N LEU A 171 9.64 -13.15 15.96
CA LEU A 171 8.51 -12.70 16.76
C LEU A 171 8.99 -12.37 18.19
N PRO A 172 8.21 -11.60 18.98
CA PRO A 172 8.58 -11.24 20.36
C PRO A 172 8.80 -12.44 21.31
N ASN A 173 8.26 -13.60 20.97
CA ASN A 173 8.44 -14.85 21.72
C ASN A 173 9.71 -15.62 21.31
N GLY A 174 10.53 -15.10 20.39
CA GLY A 174 11.73 -15.75 19.87
C GLY A 174 11.49 -16.73 18.71
N GLU A 175 10.25 -16.94 18.33
CA GLU A 175 9.94 -17.80 17.18
C GLU A 175 10.09 -17.04 15.88
N MET A 176 10.43 -17.75 14.82
CA MET A 176 10.52 -17.17 13.48
C MET A 176 9.11 -17.01 12.88
N LYS A 177 8.83 -15.81 12.37
CA LYS A 177 7.59 -15.58 11.60
C LYS A 177 7.53 -16.56 10.44
N GLU A 178 6.45 -17.30 10.33
CA GLU A 178 6.30 -18.31 9.29
C GLU A 178 6.00 -17.66 7.94
N HIS A 179 5.02 -16.79 7.90
CA HIS A 179 4.64 -15.98 6.74
C HIS A 179 3.88 -14.72 7.21
N GLY A 180 3.75 -13.74 6.33
CA GLY A 180 3.01 -12.51 6.64
C GLY A 180 3.51 -11.31 5.85
N LEU A 181 2.82 -10.20 6.08
CA LEU A 181 3.11 -8.90 5.48
C LEU A 181 3.14 -7.84 6.58
N GLU A 182 4.13 -6.96 6.55
CA GLU A 182 4.16 -5.73 7.33
C GLU A 182 4.34 -4.55 6.39
N ILE A 183 3.56 -3.51 6.64
CA ILE A 183 3.61 -2.25 5.91
C ILE A 183 3.81 -1.14 6.93
N THR A 184 4.82 -0.31 6.73
CA THR A 184 5.04 0.90 7.53
C THR A 184 5.05 2.11 6.63
N CYS A 185 4.14 3.04 6.84
CA CYS A 185 4.07 4.30 6.11
C CYS A 185 3.92 5.49 7.06
N ARG A 186 4.37 6.66 6.61
CA ARG A 186 4.19 7.91 7.34
C ARG A 186 3.20 8.78 6.61
N THR A 187 2.32 9.42 7.36
CA THR A 187 1.32 10.32 6.79
C THR A 187 1.10 11.52 7.70
N VAL A 188 0.56 12.58 7.16
CA VAL A 188 0.13 13.73 7.96
C VAL A 188 -1.31 13.51 8.42
N SER A 189 -1.57 13.71 9.70
CA SER A 189 -2.92 13.57 10.28
C SER A 189 -3.14 14.53 11.44
N TYR A 190 -4.31 15.16 11.50
CA TYR A 190 -4.75 15.96 12.65
C TYR A 190 -5.46 15.11 13.73
N THR A 191 -5.02 13.92 13.96
CA THR A 191 -5.58 13.14 15.06
C THR A 191 -5.03 13.63 16.39
N HIS A 192 -5.90 14.10 17.27
CA HIS A 192 -5.61 14.17 18.70
C HIS A 192 -5.61 12.74 19.24
N LEU A 193 -4.51 12.01 19.02
CA LEU A 193 -4.26 10.77 19.74
C LEU A 193 -4.03 11.19 21.20
N ARG A 194 -5.07 11.14 22.03
CA ARG A 194 -4.91 11.24 23.48
C ARG A 194 -4.19 9.97 23.94
N ALA A 195 -3.08 10.17 24.64
CA ALA A 195 -2.38 9.11 25.35
C ALA A 195 -3.29 8.48 26.42
#